data_477c6b5da9b028672e152758e8917e44
#
_entry.id   477c6b5da9b028672e152758e8917e44
#
_cell.length_a   1.000
_cell.length_b   1.000
_cell.length_c   1.000
_cell.angle_alpha   90.00
_cell.angle_beta   90.00
_cell.angle_gamma   90.00
#
_symmetry.space_group_name_H-M   'P 1'
#
loop_
_entity.id
_entity.type
_entity.pdbx_description
1 polymer ?
#
loop_
_entity_poly.entity_id
_entity_poly.type
_entity_poly.pdbx_seq_one_letter_code
_entity_poly.pdbx_strand_id
1 'polypeptide(L)'
;GMIGFSAGAMTTLGVALEAAPEARPDFIVPVYGMMHAGDHVPSDAPPAFIVTAADGATIPPSASISIFENWTAVKRPAELHIYERGQHGFGMRAQGLPVDAWPAGLEKWLRARGLLGK
;
A
#
# COMPACT_ATOMS: atom_id res chain seq x y z
N GLY A 1 -6.66 -7.92 -7.36
CA GLY A 1 -5.98 -6.88 -6.62
C GLY A 1 -5.03 -6.07 -7.49
N MET A 2 -4.52 -5.02 -6.91
CA MET A 2 -3.67 -4.09 -7.65
C MET A 2 -2.47 -3.72 -6.79
N ILE A 3 -1.26 -3.85 -7.36
CA ILE A 3 0.00 -3.50 -6.70
C ILE A 3 0.66 -2.41 -7.53
N GLY A 4 1.09 -1.36 -6.88
CA GLY A 4 1.77 -0.27 -7.57
C GLY A 4 2.96 0.25 -6.79
N PHE A 5 4.01 0.65 -7.52
CA PHE A 5 5.27 1.14 -6.96
C PHE A 5 5.47 2.60 -7.36
N SER A 6 5.72 3.48 -6.41
CA SER A 6 5.97 4.90 -6.66
C SER A 6 4.81 5.53 -7.45
N ALA A 7 5.05 6.01 -8.66
CA ALA A 7 3.98 6.56 -9.52
C ALA A 7 2.87 5.53 -9.74
N GLY A 8 3.21 4.24 -9.85
CA GLY A 8 2.24 3.16 -9.94
C GLY A 8 1.40 3.02 -8.67
N ALA A 9 1.95 3.34 -7.50
CA ALA A 9 1.20 3.37 -6.26
C ALA A 9 0.15 4.48 -6.29
N MET A 10 0.50 5.63 -6.86
CA MET A 10 -0.46 6.73 -7.01
C MET A 10 -1.60 6.35 -7.95
N THR A 11 -1.30 5.63 -9.03
CA THR A 11 -2.32 5.10 -9.94
C THR A 11 -3.22 4.11 -9.21
N THR A 12 -2.63 3.22 -8.41
CA THR A 12 -3.36 2.23 -7.62
C THR A 12 -4.31 2.92 -6.64
N LEU A 13 -3.83 3.94 -5.95
CA LEU A 13 -4.65 4.74 -5.04
C LEU A 13 -5.76 5.46 -5.79
N GLY A 14 -5.46 6.04 -6.95
CA GLY A 14 -6.48 6.70 -7.77
C GLY A 14 -7.61 5.76 -8.15
N VAL A 15 -7.28 4.54 -8.56
CA VAL A 15 -8.31 3.55 -8.89
C VAL A 15 -9.15 3.21 -7.64
N ALA A 16 -8.51 3.03 -6.48
CA ALA A 16 -9.21 2.70 -5.26
C ALA A 16 -10.15 3.81 -4.79
N LEU A 17 -9.78 5.08 -5.03
CA LEU A 17 -10.54 6.22 -4.53
C LEU A 17 -11.63 6.67 -5.49
N GLU A 18 -11.44 6.50 -6.80
CA GLU A 18 -12.29 7.12 -7.81
C GLU A 18 -13.10 6.15 -8.65
N ALA A 19 -12.68 4.90 -8.74
CA ALA A 19 -13.40 3.93 -9.56
C ALA A 19 -14.78 3.62 -8.98
N ALA A 20 -15.73 3.28 -9.85
CA ALA A 20 -17.02 2.77 -9.43
C ALA A 20 -16.82 1.48 -8.61
N PRO A 21 -17.70 1.20 -7.62
CA PRO A 21 -17.49 0.04 -6.74
C PRO A 21 -17.24 -1.27 -7.47
N GLU A 22 -17.93 -1.53 -8.58
CA GLU A 22 -17.78 -2.76 -9.35
C GLU A 22 -16.45 -2.84 -10.10
N ALA A 23 -15.76 -1.72 -10.27
CA ALA A 23 -14.47 -1.65 -10.95
C ALA A 23 -13.30 -1.60 -9.98
N ARG A 24 -13.55 -1.54 -8.67
CA ARG A 24 -12.50 -1.47 -7.67
C ARG A 24 -11.83 -2.82 -7.49
N PRO A 25 -10.49 -2.84 -7.29
CA PRO A 25 -9.80 -4.09 -6.97
C PRO A 25 -10.22 -4.62 -5.60
N ASP A 26 -10.06 -5.92 -5.39
CA ASP A 26 -10.39 -6.55 -4.11
C ASP A 26 -9.44 -6.14 -3.00
N PHE A 27 -8.26 -5.70 -3.34
CA PHE A 27 -7.26 -5.15 -2.42
C PHE A 27 -6.27 -4.29 -3.20
N ILE A 28 -5.56 -3.42 -2.47
CA ILE A 28 -4.49 -2.62 -3.06
C ILE A 28 -3.21 -2.74 -2.23
N VAL A 29 -2.07 -2.59 -2.92
CA VAL A 29 -0.74 -2.61 -2.29
C VAL A 29 0.05 -1.40 -2.82
N PRO A 30 -0.14 -0.23 -2.19
CA PRO A 30 0.66 0.94 -2.57
C PRO A 30 2.02 0.87 -1.91
N VAL A 31 3.07 0.75 -2.71
CA VAL A 31 4.45 0.67 -2.25
C VAL A 31 5.13 2.02 -2.47
N TYR A 32 5.64 2.62 -1.40
CA TYR A 32 6.21 3.97 -1.34
C TYR A 32 5.44 4.98 -2.21
N GLY A 33 4.12 5.05 -1.98
CA GLY A 33 3.25 5.99 -2.67
C GLY A 33 2.80 7.14 -1.76
N MET A 34 1.93 7.97 -2.29
CA MET A 34 1.31 9.06 -1.54
C MET A 34 -0.07 9.37 -2.12
N MET A 35 -0.94 9.88 -1.25
CA MET A 35 -2.22 10.42 -1.68
C MET A 35 -2.06 11.88 -2.08
N HIS A 36 -2.95 12.36 -2.94
CA HIS A 36 -3.00 13.78 -3.28
C HIS A 36 -3.75 14.55 -2.20
N ALA A 37 -3.42 15.82 -2.05
CA ALA A 37 -4.13 16.71 -1.12
C ALA A 37 -5.61 16.77 -1.51
N GLY A 38 -6.48 16.62 -0.52
CA GLY A 38 -7.92 16.65 -0.75
C GLY A 38 -8.55 15.31 -1.15
N ASP A 39 -7.74 14.26 -1.32
CA ASP A 39 -8.30 12.93 -1.60
C ASP A 39 -9.15 12.45 -0.43
N HIS A 40 -10.27 11.80 -0.73
CA HIS A 40 -11.16 11.23 0.26
C HIS A 40 -11.23 9.71 0.08
N VAL A 41 -11.09 8.98 1.18
CA VAL A 41 -11.21 7.53 1.17
C VAL A 41 -12.68 7.17 1.32
N PRO A 42 -13.27 6.48 0.34
CA PRO A 42 -14.68 6.07 0.45
C PRO A 42 -14.86 5.02 1.53
N SER A 43 -16.08 4.98 2.09
CA SER A 43 -16.39 4.05 3.19
C SER A 43 -16.32 2.57 2.78
N ASP A 44 -16.29 2.29 1.48
CA ASP A 44 -16.18 0.94 0.93
C ASP A 44 -14.85 0.72 0.21
N ALA A 45 -13.81 1.50 0.54
CA ALA A 45 -12.49 1.33 -0.04
C ALA A 45 -11.96 -0.10 0.15
N PRO A 46 -11.18 -0.63 -0.82
CA PRO A 46 -10.63 -1.97 -0.68
C PRO A 46 -9.60 -2.04 0.45
N PRO A 47 -9.39 -3.22 1.04
CA PRO A 47 -8.30 -3.39 2.00
C PRO A 47 -6.96 -2.99 1.41
N ALA A 48 -6.10 -2.39 2.22
CA ALA A 48 -4.80 -1.88 1.77
C ALA A 48 -3.65 -2.47 2.57
N PHE A 49 -2.63 -2.95 1.86
CA PHE A 49 -1.35 -3.36 2.44
C PHE A 49 -0.31 -2.35 1.98
N ILE A 50 0.20 -1.57 2.93
CA ILE A 50 0.99 -0.37 2.64
C ILE A 50 2.45 -0.62 3.05
N VAL A 51 3.40 -0.38 2.14
CA VAL A 51 4.82 -0.67 2.38
C VAL A 51 5.67 0.53 2.00
N THR A 52 6.63 0.87 2.84
CA THR A 52 7.62 1.90 2.53
C THR A 52 8.91 1.67 3.31
N ALA A 53 9.93 2.44 3.01
CA ALA A 53 11.19 2.46 3.76
C ALA A 53 11.40 3.85 4.35
N ALA A 54 11.88 3.87 5.59
CA ALA A 54 12.08 5.14 6.33
C ALA A 54 13.18 6.00 5.71
N ASP A 55 14.14 5.39 5.00
CA ASP A 55 15.24 6.11 4.35
C ASP A 55 14.95 6.49 2.90
N GLY A 56 13.71 6.37 2.45
CA GLY A 56 13.32 6.79 1.11
C GLY A 56 13.36 8.30 0.99
N ALA A 57 14.19 8.83 0.07
CA ALA A 57 14.38 10.27 -0.05
C ALA A 57 13.36 10.92 -0.98
N THR A 58 12.81 10.17 -1.93
CA THR A 58 11.89 10.72 -2.94
C THR A 58 10.50 10.96 -2.37
N ILE A 59 9.98 9.98 -1.64
CA ILE A 59 8.67 10.08 -0.98
C ILE A 59 8.90 9.71 0.48
N PRO A 60 8.61 10.62 1.43
CA PRO A 60 8.88 10.35 2.84
C PRO A 60 7.94 9.27 3.40
N PRO A 61 8.35 8.56 4.45
CA PRO A 61 7.50 7.54 5.06
C PRO A 61 6.19 8.12 5.64
N SER A 62 6.16 9.41 5.96
CA SER A 62 4.93 10.06 6.41
C SER A 62 3.82 9.97 5.38
N ALA A 63 4.14 9.87 4.10
CA ALA A 63 3.13 9.70 3.05
C ALA A 63 2.38 8.37 3.21
N SER A 64 3.09 7.29 3.51
CA SER A 64 2.46 5.98 3.74
C SER A 64 1.70 5.95 5.07
N ILE A 65 2.22 6.62 6.09
CA ILE A 65 1.51 6.76 7.37
C ILE A 65 0.18 7.48 7.14
N SER A 66 0.17 8.52 6.33
CA SER A 66 -1.06 9.25 6.00
C SER A 66 -2.08 8.38 5.30
N ILE A 67 -1.66 7.52 4.36
CA ILE A 67 -2.56 6.57 3.71
C ILE A 67 -3.20 5.66 4.75
N PHE A 68 -2.38 5.09 5.63
CA PHE A 68 -2.86 4.21 6.68
C PHE A 68 -3.88 4.92 7.58
N GLU A 69 -3.57 6.13 8.02
CA GLU A 69 -4.47 6.91 8.88
C GLU A 69 -5.79 7.22 8.19
N ASN A 70 -5.75 7.57 6.91
CA ASN A 70 -6.97 7.87 6.17
C ASN A 70 -7.86 6.63 5.98
N TRP A 71 -7.24 5.46 5.75
CA TRP A 71 -7.97 4.20 5.65
C TRP A 71 -8.65 3.85 6.97
N THR A 72 -7.89 3.91 8.06
CA THR A 72 -8.42 3.55 9.38
C THR A 72 -9.47 4.54 9.87
N ALA A 73 -9.36 5.82 9.49
CA ALA A 73 -10.35 6.83 9.85
C ALA A 73 -11.76 6.50 9.33
N VAL A 74 -11.85 5.82 8.18
CA VAL A 74 -13.14 5.36 7.65
C VAL A 74 -13.39 3.89 7.97
N LYS A 75 -12.63 3.32 8.88
CA LYS A 75 -12.76 1.95 9.37
C LYS A 75 -12.59 0.90 8.27
N ARG A 76 -11.74 1.20 7.30
CA ARG A 76 -11.37 0.20 6.29
C ARG A 76 -10.08 -0.51 6.69
N PRO A 77 -9.96 -1.80 6.38
CA PRO A 77 -8.78 -2.56 6.76
C PRO A 77 -7.50 -2.03 6.10
N ALA A 78 -6.46 -1.87 6.90
CA ALA A 78 -5.16 -1.46 6.38
C ALA A 78 -4.07 -2.03 7.26
N GLU A 79 -2.96 -2.44 6.63
CA GLU A 79 -1.76 -2.86 7.33
C GLU A 79 -0.59 -2.07 6.77
N LEU A 80 0.27 -1.56 7.65
CA LEU A 80 1.39 -0.68 7.26
C LEU A 80 2.71 -1.28 7.74
N HIS A 81 3.67 -1.37 6.83
CA HIS A 81 5.03 -1.79 7.14
C HIS A 81 6.01 -0.72 6.70
N ILE A 82 6.82 -0.22 7.66
CA ILE A 82 7.87 0.75 7.39
C ILE A 82 9.19 0.11 7.80
N TYR A 83 10.05 -0.16 6.83
CA TYR A 83 11.36 -0.74 7.08
C TYR A 83 12.38 0.38 7.26
N GLU A 84 13.33 0.19 8.16
CA GLU A 84 14.35 1.21 8.44
C GLU A 84 15.12 1.60 7.19
N ARG A 85 15.52 0.61 6.40
CA ARG A 85 16.34 0.80 5.21
C ARG A 85 15.75 0.07 4.01
N GLY A 86 15.99 0.60 2.84
CA GLY A 86 15.54 0.04 1.57
C GLY A 86 15.61 1.07 0.47
N GLN A 87 15.55 2.35 0.85
CA GLN A 87 15.49 3.50 -0.04
C GLN A 87 14.22 3.48 -0.92
N HIS A 88 14.08 4.47 -1.76
CA HIS A 88 12.99 4.52 -2.73
C HIS A 88 13.36 3.60 -3.90
N GLY A 89 12.39 2.84 -4.40
CA GLY A 89 12.64 1.98 -5.56
C GLY A 89 13.16 0.60 -5.22
N PHE A 90 13.03 0.14 -3.96
CA PHE A 90 13.51 -1.20 -3.59
C PHE A 90 12.77 -2.31 -4.35
N GLY A 91 11.50 -2.09 -4.72
CA GLY A 91 10.72 -3.08 -5.45
C GLY A 91 10.75 -4.46 -4.81
N MET A 92 11.07 -5.47 -5.60
CA MET A 92 11.22 -6.84 -5.13
C MET A 92 12.67 -7.31 -5.15
N ARG A 93 13.61 -6.36 -5.26
CA ARG A 93 15.04 -6.65 -5.30
C ARG A 93 15.54 -7.15 -3.96
N ALA A 94 16.32 -8.23 -3.96
CA ALA A 94 16.98 -8.69 -2.74
C ALA A 94 18.20 -7.82 -2.46
N GLN A 95 18.23 -7.19 -1.29
CA GLN A 95 19.32 -6.30 -0.88
C GLN A 95 20.05 -6.82 0.37
N GLY A 96 19.60 -7.95 0.92
CA GLY A 96 20.14 -8.44 2.20
C GLY A 96 19.60 -7.64 3.38
N LEU A 97 18.48 -6.97 3.23
CA LEU A 97 17.87 -6.13 4.26
C LEU A 97 16.50 -6.68 4.69
N PRO A 98 16.02 -6.33 5.89
CA PRO A 98 14.70 -6.78 6.33
C PRO A 98 13.56 -6.45 5.36
N VAL A 99 13.69 -5.37 4.57
CA VAL A 99 12.67 -4.99 3.58
C VAL A 99 12.46 -6.10 2.53
N ASP A 100 13.45 -6.94 2.29
CA ASP A 100 13.33 -8.06 1.33
C ASP A 100 12.17 -9.00 1.69
N ALA A 101 11.72 -8.97 2.94
CA ALA A 101 10.65 -9.86 3.43
C ALA A 101 9.24 -9.32 3.14
N TRP A 102 9.08 -8.13 2.57
CA TRP A 102 7.75 -7.56 2.43
C TRP A 102 6.83 -8.40 1.52
N PRO A 103 7.30 -9.04 0.42
CA PRO A 103 6.40 -9.88 -0.37
C PRO A 103 5.87 -11.08 0.41
N ALA A 104 6.70 -11.68 1.29
CA ALA A 104 6.23 -12.77 2.14
C ALA A 104 5.19 -12.28 3.15
N GLY A 105 5.36 -11.06 3.66
CA GLY A 105 4.38 -10.42 4.53
C GLY A 105 3.06 -10.19 3.81
N LEU A 106 3.12 -9.75 2.57
CA LEU A 106 1.93 -9.58 1.74
C LEU A 106 1.21 -10.91 1.54
N GLU A 107 1.94 -11.98 1.26
CA GLU A 107 1.32 -13.29 1.08
C GLU A 107 0.57 -13.72 2.33
N LYS A 108 1.18 -13.54 3.51
CA LYS A 108 0.53 -13.87 4.79
C LYS A 108 -0.74 -13.05 4.99
N TRP A 109 -0.68 -11.77 4.67
CA TRP A 109 -1.83 -10.88 4.80
C TRP A 109 -2.97 -11.32 3.87
N LEU A 110 -2.64 -11.65 2.61
CA LEU A 110 -3.64 -12.11 1.64
C LEU A 110 -4.29 -13.41 2.10
N ARG A 111 -3.52 -14.35 2.65
CA ARG A 111 -4.07 -15.61 3.17
C ARG A 111 -5.01 -15.35 4.34
N ALA A 112 -4.59 -14.49 5.28
CA ALA A 112 -5.40 -14.18 6.45
C ALA A 112 -6.73 -13.54 6.08
N ARG A 113 -6.78 -12.82 4.97
CA ARG A 113 -8.00 -12.17 4.51
C ARG A 113 -8.81 -13.03 3.53
N GLY A 114 -8.33 -14.22 3.18
CA GLY A 114 -9.02 -15.08 2.23
C GLY A 114 -8.95 -14.57 0.79
N LEU A 115 -7.98 -13.72 0.49
CA LEU A 115 -7.82 -13.12 -0.84
C LEU A 115 -6.85 -13.87 -1.73
N LEU A 116 -6.08 -14.77 -1.15
CA LEU A 116 -5.21 -15.65 -1.91
C LEU A 116 -6.01 -16.91 -2.24
N GLY A 117 -5.94 -17.37 -3.47
CA GLY A 117 -6.74 -18.47 -3.95
C GLY A 117 -6.68 -19.71 -3.07
N LYS A 118 -7.73 -20.49 -3.12
CA LYS A 118 -7.85 -21.71 -2.34
C LYS A 118 -6.89 -22.78 -2.75
#